data_1cf3f2e4ebc16f8343d0e3df3fdc1cdc
#
_entry.id   1cf3f2e4ebc16f8343d0e3df3fdc1cdc
#
_cell.length_a   1.000
_cell.length_b   1.000
_cell.length_c   1.000
_cell.angle_alpha   90.00
_cell.angle_beta   90.00
_cell.angle_gamma   90.00
#
_symmetry.space_group_name_H-M   'P 1'
#
loop_
_entity.id
_entity.type
_entity.pdbx_description
1 polymer ?
#
loop_
_entity_poly.entity_id
_entity_poly.type
_entity_poly.pdbx_seq_one_letter_code
_entity_poly.pdbx_strand_id
1 'polypeptide(L)'
;MPTSVRGNSERGFTLVEVLVVLVIVAIAASMVSLSIGKRADPLREDARRLVDAFTVAEGEARSDGRSIPWLPAGGGWSFERQGRSDAPTAQDDAPLPVDKLERDEALRPQAWLARQVQLRLSPDRPLVFNTEWVADPFSVQLRAGDSLVTVTRDAAGRYDIR
;
A
#
# COMPACT_ATOMS: atom_id res chain seq x y z
N MET A 1 -80.49 -11.06 -21.32
CA MET A 1 -79.08 -11.42 -21.39
C MET A 1 -78.38 -10.92 -20.14
N PRO A 2 -77.92 -11.76 -19.24
CA PRO A 2 -77.17 -11.29 -18.08
C PRO A 2 -75.69 -11.19 -18.38
N THR A 3 -75.10 -10.01 -18.18
CA THR A 3 -73.68 -9.70 -18.35
C THR A 3 -72.97 -10.11 -17.04
N SER A 4 -72.18 -11.15 -17.10
CA SER A 4 -71.33 -11.59 -15.95
C SER A 4 -70.12 -10.66 -15.83
N VAL A 5 -70.08 -9.89 -14.77
CA VAL A 5 -68.91 -9.08 -14.35
C VAL A 5 -67.93 -10.01 -13.69
N ARG A 6 -66.76 -10.19 -14.33
CA ARG A 6 -65.63 -10.94 -13.79
C ARG A 6 -65.06 -10.14 -12.65
N GLY A 7 -65.24 -10.59 -11.40
CA GLY A 7 -64.62 -9.98 -10.21
C GLY A 7 -63.10 -10.09 -10.26
N ASN A 8 -62.39 -8.96 -10.23
CA ASN A 8 -60.97 -8.88 -10.05
C ASN A 8 -60.66 -9.28 -8.60
N SER A 9 -60.07 -10.45 -8.39
CA SER A 9 -59.60 -10.84 -7.07
C SER A 9 -58.33 -10.06 -6.72
N GLU A 10 -58.50 -8.97 -6.02
CA GLU A 10 -57.39 -8.23 -5.41
C GLU A 10 -56.77 -9.15 -4.30
N ARG A 11 -55.59 -9.71 -4.64
CA ARG A 11 -54.79 -10.45 -3.66
C ARG A 11 -54.10 -9.44 -2.76
N GLY A 12 -54.61 -9.23 -1.58
CA GLY A 12 -53.93 -8.48 -0.53
C GLY A 12 -52.61 -9.17 -0.11
N PHE A 13 -51.58 -8.40 0.14
CA PHE A 13 -50.34 -8.92 0.71
C PHE A 13 -50.56 -9.61 2.03
N THR A 14 -49.98 -10.79 2.19
CA THR A 14 -50.07 -11.52 3.48
C THR A 14 -49.08 -10.91 4.48
N LEU A 15 -49.39 -10.93 5.74
CA LEU A 15 -48.54 -10.45 6.81
C LEU A 15 -47.21 -11.20 6.83
N VAL A 16 -47.20 -12.49 6.45
CA VAL A 16 -46.00 -13.32 6.34
C VAL A 16 -45.09 -12.82 5.19
N GLU A 17 -45.65 -12.43 4.08
CA GLU A 17 -44.89 -11.92 2.92
C GLU A 17 -44.13 -10.62 3.25
N VAL A 18 -44.79 -9.69 3.98
CA VAL A 18 -44.13 -8.46 4.45
C VAL A 18 -43.03 -8.78 5.46
N LEU A 19 -43.26 -9.77 6.35
CA LEU A 19 -42.27 -10.19 7.34
C LEU A 19 -41.02 -10.79 6.69
N VAL A 20 -41.19 -11.64 5.67
CA VAL A 20 -40.08 -12.23 4.89
C VAL A 20 -39.30 -11.16 4.16
N VAL A 21 -39.98 -10.19 3.52
CA VAL A 21 -39.31 -9.07 2.84
C VAL A 21 -38.48 -8.24 3.82
N LEU A 22 -39.04 -7.93 5.01
CA LEU A 22 -38.28 -7.20 6.05
C LEU A 22 -37.04 -7.95 6.53
N VAL A 23 -37.13 -9.27 6.68
CA VAL A 23 -35.96 -10.09 7.06
C VAL A 23 -34.89 -10.06 5.95
N ILE A 24 -35.28 -10.21 4.70
CA ILE A 24 -34.33 -10.14 3.55
C ILE A 24 -33.66 -8.76 3.50
N VAL A 25 -34.44 -7.67 3.64
CA VAL A 25 -33.91 -6.31 3.66
C VAL A 25 -32.96 -6.10 4.84
N ALA A 26 -33.29 -6.60 6.03
CA ALA A 26 -32.42 -6.51 7.20
C ALA A 26 -31.10 -7.25 7.01
N ILE A 27 -31.13 -8.44 6.41
CA ILE A 27 -29.91 -9.21 6.07
C ILE A 27 -29.08 -8.46 5.01
N ALA A 28 -29.70 -7.95 3.96
CA ALA A 28 -29.02 -7.19 2.92
C ALA A 28 -28.39 -5.90 3.47
N ALA A 29 -29.11 -5.16 4.32
CA ALA A 29 -28.60 -3.97 4.99
C ALA A 29 -27.42 -4.27 5.92
N SER A 30 -27.44 -5.41 6.60
CA SER A 30 -26.32 -5.85 7.45
C SER A 30 -25.06 -6.15 6.65
N MET A 31 -25.17 -6.76 5.47
CA MET A 31 -24.04 -7.04 4.58
C MET A 31 -23.40 -5.75 4.03
N VAL A 32 -24.21 -4.75 3.68
CA VAL A 32 -23.73 -3.45 3.24
C VAL A 32 -22.99 -2.71 4.36
N SER A 33 -23.51 -2.73 5.58
CA SER A 33 -22.89 -2.11 6.75
C SER A 33 -21.51 -2.69 7.08
N LEU A 34 -21.31 -3.99 6.94
CA LEU A 34 -20.01 -4.66 7.12
C LEU A 34 -18.99 -4.28 6.04
N SER A 35 -19.45 -3.97 4.82
CA SER A 35 -18.55 -3.54 3.73
C SER A 35 -18.09 -2.08 3.87
N ILE A 36 -18.89 -1.21 4.49
CA ILE A 36 -18.56 0.21 4.70
C ILE A 36 -17.56 0.39 5.86
N GLY A 37 -17.48 -0.55 6.80
CA GLY A 37 -16.65 -0.45 8.01
C GLY A 37 -15.13 -0.59 7.80
N LYS A 38 -14.67 -1.01 6.63
CA LYS A 38 -13.25 -1.07 6.26
C LYS A 38 -12.95 -0.11 5.11
N ARG A 39 -13.09 1.19 5.32
CA ARG A 39 -12.30 2.12 4.54
C ARG A 39 -10.84 1.78 4.86
N ALA A 40 -10.16 1.15 3.90
CA ALA A 40 -8.73 0.93 4.01
C ALA A 40 -8.09 2.27 4.36
N ASP A 41 -7.44 2.36 5.50
CA ASP A 41 -6.68 3.54 5.89
C ASP A 41 -5.58 3.73 4.84
N PRO A 42 -5.65 4.78 4.02
CA PRO A 42 -4.70 4.95 2.92
C PRO A 42 -3.26 5.06 3.43
N LEU A 43 -3.06 5.57 4.66
CA LEU A 43 -1.74 5.66 5.27
C LEU A 43 -1.21 4.28 5.67
N ARG A 44 -2.08 3.40 6.15
CA ARG A 44 -1.72 2.02 6.48
C ARG A 44 -1.45 1.19 5.22
N GLU A 45 -2.15 1.49 4.14
CA GLU A 45 -1.89 0.87 2.83
C GLU A 45 -0.55 1.34 2.26
N ASP A 46 -0.22 2.63 2.37
CA ASP A 46 1.10 3.16 2.02
C ASP A 46 2.21 2.47 2.82
N ALA A 47 2.00 2.24 4.12
CA ALA A 47 2.96 1.53 4.95
C ALA A 47 3.19 0.08 4.49
N ARG A 48 2.15 -0.63 4.05
CA ARG A 48 2.27 -1.99 3.49
C ARG A 48 3.06 -1.97 2.18
N ARG A 49 2.70 -1.07 1.26
CA ARG A 49 3.42 -0.90 -0.02
C ARG A 49 4.90 -0.58 0.20
N LEU A 50 5.22 0.21 1.22
CA LEU A 50 6.60 0.48 1.61
C LEU A 50 7.33 -0.78 2.08
N VAL A 51 6.72 -1.57 2.94
CA VAL A 51 7.32 -2.83 3.43
C VAL A 51 7.59 -3.79 2.28
N ASP A 52 6.63 -3.92 1.35
CA ASP A 52 6.78 -4.76 0.16
C ASP A 52 7.95 -4.26 -0.70
N ALA A 53 8.03 -2.96 -0.98
CA ALA A 53 9.11 -2.36 -1.75
C ALA A 53 10.47 -2.47 -1.05
N PHE A 54 10.53 -2.29 0.27
CA PHE A 54 11.76 -2.46 1.06
C PHE A 54 12.27 -3.90 1.00
N THR A 55 11.35 -4.87 1.09
CA THR A 55 11.70 -6.30 1.01
C THR A 55 12.29 -6.65 -0.36
N VAL A 56 11.71 -6.09 -1.44
CA VAL A 56 12.24 -6.27 -2.79
C VAL A 56 13.60 -5.57 -2.94
N ALA A 57 13.74 -4.32 -2.47
CA ALA A 57 15.00 -3.57 -2.54
C ALA A 57 16.15 -4.30 -1.82
N GLU A 58 15.86 -4.92 -0.67
CA GLU A 58 16.84 -5.74 0.04
C GLU A 58 17.25 -6.99 -0.75
N GLY A 59 16.28 -7.69 -1.34
CA GLY A 59 16.54 -8.85 -2.20
C GLY A 59 17.38 -8.49 -3.41
N GLU A 60 17.02 -7.42 -4.11
CA GLU A 60 17.72 -6.89 -5.27
C GLU A 60 19.16 -6.43 -4.91
N ALA A 61 19.33 -5.67 -3.84
CA ALA A 61 20.64 -5.20 -3.42
C ALA A 61 21.59 -6.37 -3.10
N ARG A 62 21.06 -7.42 -2.47
CA ARG A 62 21.85 -8.64 -2.17
C ARG A 62 22.20 -9.43 -3.41
N SER A 63 21.27 -9.59 -4.35
CA SER A 63 21.47 -10.37 -5.57
C SER A 63 22.42 -9.70 -6.54
N ASP A 64 22.34 -8.37 -6.63
CA ASP A 64 23.02 -7.54 -7.62
C ASP A 64 24.38 -6.97 -7.13
N GLY A 65 24.56 -7.00 -5.80
CA GLY A 65 25.76 -6.46 -5.16
C GLY A 65 25.84 -4.93 -5.16
N ARG A 66 24.73 -4.24 -5.47
CA ARG A 66 24.65 -2.79 -5.58
C ARG A 66 23.68 -2.22 -4.56
N SER A 67 24.07 -1.14 -3.91
CA SER A 67 23.20 -0.46 -2.97
C SER A 67 22.03 0.25 -3.67
N ILE A 68 20.88 0.23 -3.01
CA ILE A 68 19.63 0.84 -3.47
C ILE A 68 19.15 1.83 -2.41
N PRO A 69 19.48 3.13 -2.52
CA PRO A 69 18.94 4.17 -1.65
C PRO A 69 17.43 4.35 -1.89
N TRP A 70 16.70 4.55 -0.80
CA TRP A 70 15.31 4.98 -0.81
C TRP A 70 15.24 6.50 -0.73
N LEU A 71 14.47 7.11 -1.62
CA LEU A 71 14.33 8.56 -1.78
C LEU A 71 12.87 8.97 -1.53
N PRO A 72 12.50 9.28 -0.28
CA PRO A 72 11.17 9.81 0.01
C PRO A 72 11.04 11.26 -0.45
N ALA A 73 9.86 11.60 -0.94
CA ALA A 73 9.48 12.96 -1.33
C ALA A 73 8.07 13.27 -0.83
N GLY A 74 7.69 14.55 -0.81
CA GLY A 74 6.37 14.97 -0.34
C GLY A 74 5.20 14.38 -1.15
N GLY A 75 5.41 14.05 -2.42
CA GLY A 75 4.41 13.45 -3.29
C GLY A 75 4.46 11.92 -3.39
N GLY A 76 5.49 11.27 -2.86
CA GLY A 76 5.70 9.82 -3.02
C GLY A 76 7.08 9.37 -2.61
N TRP A 77 7.52 8.25 -3.14
CA TRP A 77 8.88 7.74 -2.94
C TRP A 77 9.42 7.09 -4.21
N SER A 78 10.72 6.97 -4.28
CA SER A 78 11.43 6.27 -5.35
C SER A 78 12.66 5.56 -4.80
N PHE A 79 13.24 4.74 -5.64
CA PHE A 79 14.51 4.09 -5.40
C PHE A 79 15.46 4.40 -6.53
N GLU A 80 16.74 4.44 -6.22
CA GLU A 80 17.80 4.59 -7.22
C GLU A 80 18.80 3.46 -7.04
N ARG A 81 19.45 3.06 -8.12
CA ARG A 81 20.54 2.09 -8.11
C ARG A 81 21.74 2.67 -8.80
N GLN A 82 22.90 2.61 -8.18
CA GLN A 82 24.12 3.02 -8.85
C GLN A 82 24.43 2.09 -10.01
N GLY A 83 24.71 2.65 -11.15
CA GLY A 83 25.09 1.92 -12.34
C GLY A 83 26.37 1.14 -12.16
N ARG A 84 26.55 0.09 -12.96
CA ARG A 84 27.79 -0.65 -13.00
C ARG A 84 28.77 0.07 -13.93
N SER A 85 29.99 0.28 -13.47
CA SER A 85 31.06 0.75 -14.34
C SER A 85 31.58 -0.43 -15.15
N ASP A 86 30.91 -0.75 -16.26
CA ASP A 86 31.36 -1.82 -17.18
C ASP A 86 32.40 -1.30 -18.23
N ALA A 87 32.80 -0.06 -18.13
CA ALA A 87 33.78 0.52 -19.04
C ALA A 87 35.21 0.33 -18.55
N PRO A 88 36.08 -0.40 -19.30
CA PRO A 88 37.49 -0.57 -18.97
C PRO A 88 38.35 0.69 -19.21
N THR A 89 37.72 1.79 -19.59
CA THR A 89 38.36 3.09 -19.79
C THR A 89 37.70 4.13 -18.89
N ALA A 90 37.98 4.03 -17.60
CA ALA A 90 37.63 5.09 -16.68
C ALA A 90 38.47 6.32 -16.93
N GLN A 91 37.89 7.35 -17.45
CA GLN A 91 38.24 8.71 -17.02
C GLN A 91 37.63 8.84 -15.63
N ASP A 92 38.48 8.84 -14.62
CA ASP A 92 38.20 8.60 -13.19
C ASP A 92 37.27 9.61 -12.49
N ASP A 93 36.58 10.51 -13.19
CA ASP A 93 35.76 11.57 -12.60
C ASP A 93 34.32 11.65 -13.14
N ALA A 94 33.89 10.75 -14.01
CA ALA A 94 32.49 10.77 -14.46
C ALA A 94 31.58 10.10 -13.42
N PRO A 95 30.49 10.76 -12.93
CA PRO A 95 29.56 10.15 -12.04
C PRO A 95 28.96 8.89 -12.70
N LEU A 96 28.92 7.79 -11.93
CA LEU A 96 28.34 6.54 -12.39
C LEU A 96 26.87 6.77 -12.81
N PRO A 97 26.43 6.17 -13.93
CA PRO A 97 25.02 6.29 -14.34
C PRO A 97 24.11 5.79 -13.24
N VAL A 98 23.04 6.53 -12.96
CA VAL A 98 22.04 6.17 -11.95
C VAL A 98 20.85 5.55 -12.66
N ASP A 99 20.46 4.34 -12.24
CA ASP A 99 19.22 3.69 -12.68
C ASP A 99 18.10 4.06 -11.70
N LYS A 100 17.10 4.77 -12.21
CA LYS A 100 15.93 5.24 -11.43
C LYS A 100 14.85 4.17 -11.24
N LEU A 101 15.09 2.96 -11.71
CA LEU A 101 14.18 1.83 -11.58
C LEU A 101 12.74 2.11 -12.07
N GLU A 102 12.59 3.05 -13.03
CA GLU A 102 11.26 3.46 -13.53
C GLU A 102 10.47 2.33 -14.20
N ARG A 103 11.19 1.33 -14.73
CA ARG A 103 10.61 0.16 -15.42
C ARG A 103 10.46 -1.06 -14.51
N ASP A 104 10.92 -0.96 -13.27
CA ASP A 104 10.76 -2.03 -12.30
C ASP A 104 9.33 -2.04 -11.76
N GLU A 105 8.71 -3.22 -11.65
CA GLU A 105 7.32 -3.33 -11.21
C GLU A 105 7.16 -2.98 -9.71
N ALA A 106 8.12 -3.36 -8.89
CA ALA A 106 8.08 -3.21 -7.44
C ALA A 106 8.75 -1.92 -6.95
N LEU A 107 9.84 -1.50 -7.59
CA LEU A 107 10.69 -0.39 -7.15
C LEU A 107 10.49 0.92 -7.95
N ARG A 108 9.60 0.93 -8.94
CA ARG A 108 9.25 2.15 -9.67
C ARG A 108 8.76 3.25 -8.73
N PRO A 109 8.92 4.53 -9.10
CA PRO A 109 8.40 5.64 -8.32
C PRO A 109 6.90 5.48 -8.01
N GLN A 110 6.53 5.67 -6.75
CA GLN A 110 5.17 5.51 -6.23
C GLN A 110 4.68 6.81 -5.60
N ALA A 111 3.44 7.19 -5.89
CA ALA A 111 2.77 8.27 -5.19
C ALA A 111 2.16 7.76 -3.87
N TRP A 112 2.11 8.64 -2.86
CA TRP A 112 1.35 8.40 -1.64
C TRP A 112 -0.14 8.29 -1.95
N LEU A 113 -0.82 7.33 -1.35
CA LEU A 113 -2.28 7.24 -1.36
C LEU A 113 -2.89 8.24 -0.37
N ALA A 114 -2.24 8.40 0.78
CA ALA A 114 -2.62 9.41 1.77
C ALA A 114 -2.16 10.80 1.30
N ARG A 115 -2.94 11.82 1.66
CA ARG A 115 -2.61 13.21 1.33
C ARG A 115 -1.67 13.80 2.38
N GLN A 116 -0.72 14.64 1.93
CA GLN A 116 0.18 15.40 2.80
C GLN A 116 0.93 14.52 3.81
N VAL A 117 1.55 13.45 3.32
CA VAL A 117 2.33 12.55 4.16
C VAL A 117 3.58 13.26 4.66
N GLN A 118 3.74 13.26 5.97
CA GLN A 118 4.95 13.67 6.67
C GLN A 118 5.71 12.43 7.11
N LEU A 119 7.01 12.47 6.93
CA LEU A 119 7.92 11.36 7.22
C LEU A 119 8.88 11.72 8.34
N ARG A 120 9.14 10.76 9.21
CA ARG A 120 10.21 10.83 10.19
C ARG A 120 10.96 9.50 10.24
N LEU A 121 12.26 9.56 10.05
CA LEU A 121 13.14 8.40 10.14
C LEU A 121 13.83 8.33 11.50
N SER A 122 14.06 7.12 11.97
CA SER A 122 14.91 6.87 13.13
C SER A 122 15.76 5.63 12.87
N PRO A 123 17.08 5.75 12.86
CA PRO A 123 17.87 6.97 13.00
C PRO A 123 17.63 7.95 11.84
N ASP A 124 17.85 9.24 12.08
CA ASP A 124 17.67 10.32 11.09
C ASP A 124 18.85 10.31 10.09
N ARG A 125 18.80 9.35 9.17
CA ARG A 125 19.77 9.17 8.08
C ARG A 125 19.06 8.56 6.86
N PRO A 126 19.60 8.76 5.64
CA PRO A 126 19.06 8.10 4.45
C PRO A 126 19.03 6.58 4.61
N LEU A 127 17.92 5.96 4.21
CA LEU A 127 17.83 4.51 4.12
C LEU A 127 18.47 4.03 2.83
N VAL A 128 19.47 3.15 2.98
CA VAL A 128 20.17 2.53 1.87
C VAL A 128 20.15 1.02 2.08
N PHE A 129 19.54 0.31 1.15
CA PHE A 129 19.56 -1.15 1.12
C PHE A 129 20.88 -1.60 0.48
N ASN A 130 21.64 -2.39 1.21
CA ASN A 130 22.98 -2.82 0.81
C ASN A 130 23.11 -4.35 0.89
N THR A 131 24.31 -4.85 0.62
CA THR A 131 24.63 -6.29 0.63
C THR A 131 24.88 -6.86 2.01
N GLU A 132 24.83 -6.05 3.07
CA GLU A 132 25.16 -6.50 4.42
C GLU A 132 24.11 -7.48 4.96
N TRP A 133 24.59 -8.59 5.52
CA TRP A 133 23.74 -9.62 6.11
C TRP A 133 23.04 -9.15 7.41
N VAL A 134 23.72 -8.26 8.15
CA VAL A 134 23.18 -7.67 9.36
C VAL A 134 22.68 -6.28 9.01
N ALA A 135 21.40 -6.18 8.86
CA ALA A 135 20.79 -4.91 8.56
C ALA A 135 20.56 -4.10 9.83
N ASP A 136 20.91 -2.85 9.78
CA ASP A 136 20.61 -1.91 10.86
C ASP A 136 19.10 -1.80 11.09
N PRO A 137 18.64 -1.88 12.34
CA PRO A 137 17.24 -1.63 12.64
C PRO A 137 16.90 -0.17 12.39
N PHE A 138 15.68 0.07 11.90
CA PHE A 138 15.18 1.42 11.66
C PHE A 138 13.66 1.51 11.87
N SER A 139 13.16 2.73 11.96
CA SER A 139 11.74 3.01 11.91
C SER A 139 11.42 4.18 10.97
N VAL A 140 10.31 4.06 10.26
CA VAL A 140 9.73 5.10 9.42
C VAL A 140 8.36 5.43 9.99
N GLN A 141 8.18 6.64 10.46
CA GLN A 141 6.89 7.15 10.89
C GLN A 141 6.24 7.90 9.73
N LEU A 142 5.03 7.51 9.38
CA LEU A 142 4.18 8.14 8.39
C LEU A 142 3.05 8.86 9.13
N ARG A 143 2.87 10.13 8.87
CA ARG A 143 1.77 10.93 9.42
C ARG A 143 0.97 11.60 8.31
N ALA A 144 -0.35 11.51 8.39
CA ALA A 144 -1.26 12.23 7.50
C ALA A 144 -2.48 12.72 8.31
N GLY A 145 -2.60 14.02 8.54
CA GLY A 145 -3.57 14.58 9.47
C GLY A 145 -3.39 13.99 10.88
N ASP A 146 -4.45 13.40 11.43
CA ASP A 146 -4.44 12.77 12.76
C ASP A 146 -3.98 11.30 12.74
N SER A 147 -3.83 10.71 11.57
CA SER A 147 -3.37 9.32 11.42
C SER A 147 -1.85 9.23 11.54
N LEU A 148 -1.38 8.25 12.29
CA LEU A 148 0.04 7.93 12.46
C LEU A 148 0.23 6.42 12.28
N VAL A 149 1.15 6.05 11.41
CA VAL A 149 1.56 4.66 11.20
C VAL A 149 3.07 4.59 11.27
N THR A 150 3.59 3.57 11.96
CA THR A 150 5.02 3.34 12.09
C THR A 150 5.39 2.01 11.47
N VAL A 151 6.30 2.04 10.51
CA VAL A 151 6.96 0.86 9.97
C VAL A 151 8.27 0.69 10.71
N THR A 152 8.49 -0.48 11.31
CA THR A 152 9.76 -0.80 11.99
C THR A 152 10.40 -2.01 11.34
N ARG A 153 11.73 -2.02 11.27
CA ARG A 153 12.54 -3.15 10.90
C ARG A 153 13.43 -3.50 12.08
N ASP A 154 13.40 -4.74 12.53
CA ASP A 154 14.26 -5.22 13.62
C ASP A 154 15.65 -5.68 13.10
N ALA A 155 16.55 -5.98 14.02
CA ALA A 155 17.90 -6.48 13.71
C ALA A 155 17.87 -7.87 13.02
N ALA A 156 16.77 -8.59 13.07
CA ALA A 156 16.56 -9.85 12.35
C ALA A 156 15.99 -9.63 10.94
N GLY A 157 15.82 -8.38 10.50
CA GLY A 157 15.28 -8.03 9.19
C GLY A 157 13.77 -8.18 9.07
N ARG A 158 13.03 -8.32 10.19
CA ARG A 158 11.57 -8.47 10.16
C ARG A 158 10.90 -7.11 10.23
N TYR A 159 9.89 -6.94 9.39
CA TYR A 159 9.07 -5.72 9.36
C TYR A 159 7.82 -5.87 10.22
N ASP A 160 7.44 -4.79 10.92
CA ASP A 160 6.19 -4.66 11.67
C ASP A 160 5.54 -3.30 11.37
N ILE A 161 4.19 -3.26 11.31
CA ILE A 161 3.39 -2.07 11.02
C ILE A 161 2.42 -1.83 12.19
N ARG A 162 2.62 -0.72 12.88
CA ARG A 162 1.80 -0.30 14.03
C ARG A 162 1.08 1.01 13.77
#